data_bab416943d83c987a163dafa1e613c56
#
_entry.id   bab416943d83c987a163dafa1e613c56
#
_cell.length_a   1.000
_cell.length_b   1.000
_cell.length_c   1.000
_cell.angle_alpha   90.00
_cell.angle_beta   90.00
_cell.angle_gamma   90.00
#
_symmetry.space_group_name_H-M   'P 1'
#
loop_
_entity.id
_entity.type
_entity.pdbx_description
1 polymer ?
#
loop_
_entity_poly.entity_id
_entity_poly.type
_entity_poly.pdbx_seq_one_letter_code
_entity_poly.pdbx_strand_id
1 'polypeptide(L)'
;MIYITRFLLGVDLAKNFDFTSLAIIEMATGPKEPVYHLRALDRVRGVDYPQISETIIATIKWLQQESGTTDGPHLCLDASGLGAPIRDYLKRSPLFRSPPHGYGATPRKIYPVVFTGGESARHDSITGNYNISKSLIVGNFLSLMQHRRFDYAPDLQALPLLEEEIAAFKRHTSVSGKNTFDAEAGAHDDLICAICIPLIVGELRYNKPRRHPVVVPLPRPEQLLAGHAPQPKIPKF
;
A
#
# COMPACT_ATOMS: atom_id res chain seq x y z
N MET A 1 15.82 2.23 20.81
CA MET A 1 14.62 2.86 20.18
C MET A 1 13.91 1.73 19.45
N ILE A 2 12.62 1.55 19.69
CA ILE A 2 11.90 0.38 19.19
C ILE A 2 11.03 0.79 18.03
N TYR A 3 11.17 0.07 16.90
CA TYR A 3 10.33 0.20 15.73
C TYR A 3 9.43 -1.02 15.60
N ILE A 4 8.22 -0.80 15.19
CA ILE A 4 7.30 -1.88 14.79
C ILE A 4 7.22 -1.84 13.28
N THR A 5 7.62 -2.94 12.67
CA THR A 5 7.52 -3.14 11.23
C THR A 5 6.18 -3.75 10.87
N ARG A 6 5.54 -3.22 9.83
CA ARG A 6 4.32 -3.73 9.22
C ARG A 6 4.47 -3.76 7.71
N PHE A 7 3.75 -4.65 7.07
CA PHE A 7 3.64 -4.66 5.63
C PHE A 7 2.23 -4.25 5.20
N LEU A 8 2.19 -3.35 4.24
CA LEU A 8 0.98 -2.89 3.58
C LEU A 8 1.06 -3.30 2.11
N LEU A 9 0.06 -4.05 1.66
CA LEU A 9 -0.07 -4.44 0.26
C LEU A 9 -1.04 -3.46 -0.40
N GLY A 10 -0.54 -2.62 -1.28
CA GLY A 10 -1.34 -1.70 -2.09
C GLY A 10 -1.77 -2.37 -3.39
N VAL A 11 -3.04 -2.26 -3.73
CA VAL A 11 -3.58 -2.82 -4.98
C VAL A 11 -4.47 -1.78 -5.64
N ASP A 12 -4.11 -1.42 -6.87
CA ASP A 12 -4.96 -0.67 -7.79
C ASP A 12 -5.51 -1.62 -8.85
N LEU A 13 -6.83 -1.64 -9.00
CA LEU A 13 -7.53 -2.62 -9.82
C LEU A 13 -7.96 -2.04 -11.16
N ALA A 14 -7.50 -2.67 -12.22
CA ALA A 14 -7.86 -2.30 -13.57
C ALA A 14 -9.35 -2.49 -13.91
N LYS A 15 -9.83 -1.62 -14.78
CA LYS A 15 -11.07 -1.83 -15.53
C LYS A 15 -10.74 -2.36 -16.93
N ASN A 16 -11.21 -3.56 -17.25
CA ASN A 16 -11.14 -4.17 -18.60
C ASN A 16 -9.72 -4.32 -19.16
N PHE A 17 -9.24 -3.33 -19.92
CA PHE A 17 -7.96 -3.37 -20.66
C PHE A 17 -6.84 -2.59 -19.99
N ASP A 18 -7.05 -2.08 -18.81
CA ASP A 18 -6.07 -1.34 -18.02
C ASP A 18 -5.16 -2.28 -17.21
N PHE A 19 -4.20 -1.72 -16.49
CA PHE A 19 -3.28 -2.50 -15.65
C PHE A 19 -3.77 -2.59 -14.22
N THR A 20 -3.75 -3.81 -13.66
CA THR A 20 -3.81 -4.01 -12.21
C THR A 20 -2.40 -3.94 -11.66
N SER A 21 -2.19 -3.08 -10.67
CA SER A 21 -0.89 -2.84 -10.05
C SER A 21 -0.88 -3.25 -8.58
N LEU A 22 0.28 -3.75 -8.14
CA LEU A 22 0.50 -4.25 -6.79
C LEU A 22 1.80 -3.67 -6.24
N ALA A 23 1.74 -3.08 -5.05
CA ALA A 23 2.88 -2.54 -4.34
C ALA A 23 3.00 -3.15 -2.94
N ILE A 24 4.21 -3.55 -2.53
CA ILE A 24 4.52 -3.99 -1.18
C ILE A 24 5.27 -2.88 -0.47
N ILE A 25 4.65 -2.29 0.55
CA ILE A 25 5.23 -1.25 1.39
C ILE A 25 5.57 -1.83 2.76
N GLU A 26 6.84 -1.75 3.12
CA GLU A 26 7.26 -1.94 4.50
C GLU A 26 7.16 -0.60 5.24
N MET A 27 6.45 -0.58 6.34
CA MET A 27 6.26 0.59 7.18
C MET A 27 6.91 0.36 8.54
N ALA A 28 7.87 1.20 8.90
CA ALA A 28 8.47 1.20 10.24
C ALA A 28 7.89 2.34 11.07
N THR A 29 7.26 1.99 12.19
CA THR A 29 6.68 2.93 13.15
C THR A 29 7.46 2.92 14.46
N GLY A 30 7.84 4.10 14.93
CA GLY A 30 8.60 4.29 16.17
C GLY A 30 8.11 5.50 16.96
N PRO A 31 8.97 6.12 17.78
CA PRO A 31 8.64 7.35 18.50
C PRO A 31 8.45 8.56 17.60
N LYS A 32 9.04 8.51 16.40
CA LYS A 32 8.87 9.52 15.36
C LYS A 32 7.78 9.09 14.38
N GLU A 33 7.54 9.93 13.40
CA GLU A 33 6.63 9.64 12.28
C GLU A 33 7.04 8.36 11.54
N PRO A 34 6.08 7.62 10.97
CA PRO A 34 6.35 6.43 10.18
C PRO A 34 7.27 6.71 9.00
N VAL A 35 8.13 5.74 8.67
CA VAL A 35 8.90 5.71 7.42
C VAL A 35 8.47 4.51 6.60
N TYR A 36 8.56 4.65 5.28
CA TYR A 36 8.01 3.70 4.32
C TYR A 36 9.08 3.30 3.31
N HIS A 37 9.17 2.01 3.02
CA HIS A 37 10.06 1.47 2.00
C HIS A 37 9.26 0.64 1.01
N LEU A 38 9.31 1.00 -0.26
CA LEU A 38 8.74 0.20 -1.35
C LEU A 38 9.65 -0.99 -1.59
N ARG A 39 9.16 -2.20 -1.29
CA ARG A 39 9.92 -3.44 -1.40
C ARG A 39 9.67 -4.17 -2.70
N ALA A 40 8.48 -4.00 -3.26
CA ALA A 40 8.12 -4.61 -4.53
C ALA A 40 7.05 -3.79 -5.23
N LEU A 41 7.10 -3.79 -6.54
CA LEU A 41 6.15 -3.13 -7.42
C LEU A 41 6.01 -3.94 -8.69
N ASP A 42 4.78 -4.25 -9.05
CA ASP A 42 4.48 -4.99 -10.28
C ASP A 42 3.14 -4.54 -10.88
N ARG A 43 2.97 -4.73 -12.17
CA ARG A 43 1.69 -4.52 -12.86
C ARG A 43 1.43 -5.58 -13.89
N VAL A 44 0.16 -5.92 -14.07
CA VAL A 44 -0.28 -6.94 -15.00
C VAL A 44 -1.53 -6.50 -15.74
N ARG A 45 -1.68 -6.98 -16.96
CA ARG A 45 -2.83 -6.67 -17.82
C ARG A 45 -3.55 -7.94 -18.24
N GLY A 46 -4.87 -7.87 -18.35
CA GLY A 46 -5.67 -8.98 -18.88
C GLY A 46 -5.82 -10.18 -17.96
N VAL A 47 -5.60 -10.00 -16.66
CA VAL A 47 -5.82 -11.03 -15.64
C VAL A 47 -7.22 -10.89 -15.06
N ASP A 48 -7.90 -12.02 -14.88
CA ASP A 48 -9.24 -12.02 -14.32
C ASP A 48 -9.26 -11.80 -12.79
N TYR A 49 -10.41 -11.40 -12.25
CA TYR A 49 -10.54 -11.10 -10.81
C TYR A 49 -10.31 -12.28 -9.87
N PRO A 50 -10.70 -13.52 -10.19
CA PRO A 50 -10.33 -14.70 -9.41
C PRO A 50 -8.81 -14.84 -9.28
N GLN A 51 -8.07 -14.76 -10.39
CA GLN A 51 -6.61 -14.85 -10.39
C GLN A 51 -5.95 -13.71 -9.60
N ILE A 52 -6.44 -12.46 -9.76
CA ILE A 52 -5.97 -11.32 -8.96
C ILE A 52 -6.20 -11.59 -7.47
N SER A 53 -7.38 -12.09 -7.09
CA SER A 53 -7.71 -12.40 -5.70
C SER A 53 -6.82 -13.49 -5.13
N GLU A 54 -6.53 -14.54 -5.90
CA GLU A 54 -5.63 -15.62 -5.52
C GLU A 54 -4.19 -15.11 -5.35
N THR A 55 -3.72 -14.25 -6.25
CA THR A 55 -2.40 -13.61 -6.14
C THR A 55 -2.29 -12.75 -4.89
N ILE A 56 -3.29 -11.93 -4.58
CA ILE A 56 -3.35 -11.15 -3.34
C ILE A 56 -3.24 -12.08 -2.12
N ILE A 57 -4.01 -13.15 -2.08
CA ILE A 57 -4.00 -14.13 -0.99
C ILE A 57 -2.62 -14.78 -0.86
N ALA A 58 -2.04 -15.21 -1.98
CA ALA A 58 -0.72 -15.85 -2.01
C ALA A 58 0.38 -14.88 -1.53
N THR A 59 0.36 -13.64 -2.00
CA THR A 59 1.30 -12.59 -1.59
C THR A 59 1.21 -12.30 -0.09
N ILE A 60 0.01 -12.21 0.47
CA ILE A 60 -0.18 -11.98 1.90
C ILE A 60 0.34 -13.15 2.73
N LYS A 61 0.08 -14.40 2.31
CA LYS A 61 0.60 -15.59 2.99
C LYS A 61 2.12 -15.62 2.96
N TRP A 62 2.70 -15.38 1.79
CA TRP A 62 4.14 -15.34 1.61
C TRP A 62 4.78 -14.24 2.49
N LEU A 63 4.28 -13.00 2.46
CA LEU A 63 4.76 -11.90 3.31
C LEU A 63 4.70 -12.26 4.79
N GLN A 64 3.67 -12.95 5.24
CA GLN A 64 3.54 -13.38 6.63
C GLN A 64 4.63 -14.39 7.02
N GLN A 65 4.92 -15.34 6.15
CA GLN A 65 5.94 -16.36 6.37
C GLN A 65 7.34 -15.74 6.39
N GLU A 66 7.65 -14.90 5.40
CA GLU A 66 8.98 -14.32 5.26
C GLU A 66 9.27 -13.23 6.31
N SER A 67 8.29 -12.39 6.63
CA SER A 67 8.52 -11.27 7.53
C SER A 67 8.49 -11.62 9.00
N GLY A 68 7.86 -12.72 9.37
CA GLY A 68 7.63 -13.10 10.78
C GLY A 68 6.82 -12.07 11.58
N THR A 69 6.19 -11.08 10.91
CA THR A 69 5.44 -10.03 11.59
C THR A 69 4.13 -10.57 12.16
N THR A 70 3.79 -10.17 13.39
CA THR A 70 2.54 -10.56 14.04
C THR A 70 1.37 -9.62 13.71
N ASP A 71 1.66 -8.41 13.21
CA ASP A 71 0.67 -7.38 12.86
C ASP A 71 0.73 -7.10 11.35
N GLY A 72 -0.09 -7.77 10.60
CA GLY A 72 -0.14 -7.70 9.14
C GLY A 72 0.30 -8.99 8.45
N PRO A 73 0.58 -8.98 7.14
CA PRO A 73 0.37 -7.85 6.20
C PRO A 73 -1.10 -7.43 6.08
N HIS A 74 -1.33 -6.14 5.83
CA HIS A 74 -2.65 -5.59 5.61
C HIS A 74 -2.86 -5.21 4.14
N LEU A 75 -4.08 -5.38 3.63
CA LEU A 75 -4.44 -5.03 2.27
C LEU A 75 -5.01 -3.62 2.21
N CYS A 76 -4.45 -2.78 1.35
CA CYS A 76 -4.94 -1.45 1.00
C CYS A 76 -5.41 -1.51 -0.47
N LEU A 77 -6.69 -1.41 -0.70
CA LEU A 77 -7.31 -1.74 -1.99
C LEU A 77 -8.07 -0.53 -2.54
N ASP A 78 -7.86 -0.20 -3.83
CA ASP A 78 -8.82 0.66 -4.51
C ASP A 78 -10.17 -0.04 -4.57
N ALA A 79 -11.13 0.54 -3.86
CA ALA A 79 -12.51 0.08 -3.80
C ALA A 79 -13.45 0.89 -4.70
N SER A 80 -12.91 1.75 -5.56
CA SER A 80 -13.67 2.49 -6.54
C SER A 80 -14.20 1.52 -7.62
N GLY A 81 -15.52 1.47 -7.80
CA GLY A 81 -16.12 0.61 -8.81
C GLY A 81 -15.92 -0.89 -8.58
N LEU A 82 -15.01 -1.51 -9.32
CA LEU A 82 -14.79 -2.98 -9.32
C LEU A 82 -14.11 -3.50 -8.06
N GLY A 83 -13.45 -2.66 -7.29
CA GLY A 83 -12.79 -3.07 -6.05
C GLY A 83 -13.76 -3.55 -4.96
N ALA A 84 -15.01 -3.13 -4.97
CA ALA A 84 -15.99 -3.57 -3.98
C ALA A 84 -16.33 -5.07 -4.08
N PRO A 85 -16.62 -5.67 -5.24
CA PRO A 85 -16.81 -7.12 -5.39
C PRO A 85 -15.59 -7.93 -4.98
N ILE A 86 -14.38 -7.50 -5.36
CA ILE A 86 -13.13 -8.18 -5.00
C ILE A 86 -12.91 -8.12 -3.48
N ARG A 87 -13.13 -6.96 -2.85
CA ARG A 87 -13.09 -6.82 -1.40
C ARG A 87 -14.03 -7.82 -0.71
N ASP A 88 -15.26 -7.94 -1.19
CA ASP A 88 -16.26 -8.82 -0.59
C ASP A 88 -15.92 -10.31 -0.79
N TYR A 89 -15.28 -10.66 -1.90
CA TYR A 89 -14.71 -11.99 -2.12
C TYR A 89 -13.56 -12.25 -1.13
N LEU A 90 -12.61 -11.35 -1.01
CA LEU A 90 -11.44 -11.49 -0.13
C LEU A 90 -11.85 -11.59 1.35
N LYS A 91 -12.89 -10.86 1.79
CA LYS A 91 -13.42 -10.96 3.16
C LYS A 91 -13.91 -12.38 3.53
N ARG A 92 -14.25 -13.20 2.55
CA ARG A 92 -14.64 -14.61 2.79
C ARG A 92 -13.44 -15.51 3.08
N SER A 93 -12.24 -15.10 2.68
CA SER A 93 -11.01 -15.85 2.97
C SER A 93 -10.74 -15.92 4.47
N PRO A 94 -10.31 -17.09 5.00
CA PRO A 94 -9.88 -17.25 6.39
C PRO A 94 -8.82 -16.24 6.83
N LEU A 95 -8.02 -15.71 5.89
CA LEU A 95 -6.97 -14.72 6.18
C LEU A 95 -7.52 -13.43 6.77
N PHE A 96 -8.72 -13.02 6.38
CA PHE A 96 -9.34 -11.77 6.79
C PHE A 96 -10.48 -11.95 7.80
N ARG A 97 -10.77 -13.19 8.18
CA ARG A 97 -11.73 -13.48 9.24
C ARG A 97 -11.02 -13.41 10.60
N SER A 98 -11.72 -12.86 11.60
CA SER A 98 -11.24 -12.96 12.98
C SER A 98 -11.14 -14.44 13.34
N PRO A 99 -10.01 -14.91 13.92
CA PRO A 99 -9.93 -16.29 14.40
C PRO A 99 -11.05 -16.51 15.44
N PRO A 100 -11.73 -17.66 15.41
CA PRO A 100 -12.67 -18.00 16.47
C PRO A 100 -11.88 -18.14 17.76
N HIS A 101 -12.13 -17.23 18.70
CA HIS A 101 -11.64 -17.24 20.07
C HIS A 101 -10.20 -17.74 20.33
N GLY A 102 -9.30 -16.79 20.54
CA GLY A 102 -8.09 -17.00 21.33
C GLY A 102 -6.86 -17.47 20.54
N TYR A 103 -5.88 -16.70 20.67
CA TYR A 103 -4.44 -16.81 20.49
C TYR A 103 -3.85 -15.99 19.33
N GLY A 104 -3.36 -14.83 19.70
CA GLY A 104 -2.05 -14.31 19.29
C GLY A 104 -1.91 -13.56 17.98
N ALA A 105 -2.69 -13.82 16.96
CA ALA A 105 -2.54 -13.12 15.69
C ALA A 105 -3.60 -12.04 15.52
N THR A 106 -3.16 -10.80 15.34
CA THR A 106 -4.06 -9.71 14.94
C THR A 106 -4.66 -10.04 13.56
N PRO A 107 -6.00 -10.03 13.41
CA PRO A 107 -6.62 -10.31 12.12
C PRO A 107 -6.13 -9.32 11.08
N ARG A 108 -5.81 -9.82 9.89
CA ARG A 108 -5.43 -8.97 8.77
C ARG A 108 -6.59 -8.09 8.37
N LYS A 109 -6.28 -6.84 8.06
CA LYS A 109 -7.30 -5.86 7.72
C LYS A 109 -7.28 -5.58 6.23
N ILE A 110 -8.47 -5.35 5.69
CA ILE A 110 -8.65 -4.74 4.39
C ILE A 110 -9.00 -3.28 4.63
N TYR A 111 -8.23 -2.38 4.04
CA TYR A 111 -8.46 -0.94 4.04
C TYR A 111 -8.92 -0.53 2.64
N PRO A 112 -10.23 -0.51 2.40
CA PRO A 112 -10.76 -0.09 1.11
C PRO A 112 -10.70 1.43 0.99
N VAL A 113 -10.06 1.92 -0.06
CA VAL A 113 -9.96 3.34 -0.41
C VAL A 113 -10.86 3.60 -1.61
N VAL A 114 -11.70 4.60 -1.52
CA VAL A 114 -12.56 5.07 -2.61
C VAL A 114 -12.08 6.45 -3.02
N PHE A 115 -11.70 6.60 -4.26
CA PHE A 115 -11.29 7.89 -4.80
C PHE A 115 -12.48 8.82 -4.96
N THR A 116 -12.37 10.01 -4.43
CA THR A 116 -13.41 11.05 -4.48
C THR A 116 -12.86 12.33 -5.09
N GLY A 117 -13.76 13.17 -5.59
CA GLY A 117 -13.41 14.54 -5.98
C GLY A 117 -13.23 15.45 -4.77
N GLY A 118 -12.67 16.64 -5.00
CA GLY A 118 -12.47 17.66 -3.95
C GLY A 118 -11.17 17.50 -3.17
N GLU A 119 -11.14 17.97 -1.92
CA GLU A 119 -9.94 17.99 -1.05
C GLU A 119 -10.27 17.42 0.34
N SER A 120 -10.89 16.26 0.39
CA SER A 120 -11.31 15.66 1.66
C SER A 120 -10.79 14.24 1.84
N ALA A 121 -10.56 13.87 3.11
CA ALA A 121 -10.31 12.50 3.53
C ALA A 121 -11.28 12.15 4.65
N ARG A 122 -12.11 11.13 4.46
CA ARG A 122 -13.13 10.71 5.42
C ARG A 122 -13.15 9.19 5.53
N HIS A 123 -13.13 8.69 6.76
CA HIS A 123 -13.43 7.29 7.04
C HIS A 123 -14.92 7.14 7.31
N ASP A 124 -15.57 6.30 6.53
CA ASP A 124 -16.97 5.92 6.73
C ASP A 124 -17.02 4.70 7.66
N SER A 125 -17.55 4.89 8.86
CA SER A 125 -17.62 3.84 9.88
C SER A 125 -18.65 2.74 9.55
N ILE A 126 -19.61 3.01 8.66
CA ILE A 126 -20.63 2.05 8.25
C ILE A 126 -20.08 1.07 7.21
N THR A 127 -19.48 1.61 6.16
CA THR A 127 -18.92 0.80 5.07
C THR A 127 -17.48 0.35 5.34
N GLY A 128 -16.78 1.03 6.23
CA GLY A 128 -15.35 0.86 6.50
C GLY A 128 -14.45 1.47 5.42
N ASN A 129 -15.03 2.20 4.45
CA ASN A 129 -14.27 2.80 3.35
C ASN A 129 -13.54 4.07 3.79
N TYR A 130 -12.38 4.28 3.20
CA TYR A 130 -11.66 5.56 3.24
C TYR A 130 -12.00 6.31 1.95
N ASN A 131 -12.87 7.32 2.05
CA ASN A 131 -13.20 8.19 0.94
C ASN A 131 -12.18 9.33 0.92
N ILE A 132 -11.29 9.32 -0.05
CA ILE A 132 -10.12 10.23 -0.10
C ILE A 132 -9.99 10.81 -1.50
N SER A 133 -9.77 12.12 -1.58
CA SER A 133 -9.53 12.73 -2.89
C SER A 133 -8.18 12.31 -3.46
N LYS A 134 -8.14 12.13 -4.78
CA LYS A 134 -6.91 11.75 -5.49
C LYS A 134 -5.80 12.79 -5.26
N SER A 135 -6.14 14.08 -5.17
CA SER A 135 -5.20 15.15 -4.85
C SER A 135 -4.52 14.98 -3.49
N LEU A 136 -5.27 14.61 -2.46
CA LEU A 136 -4.69 14.35 -1.14
C LEU A 136 -3.79 13.13 -1.12
N ILE A 137 -4.16 12.07 -1.83
CA ILE A 137 -3.36 10.85 -1.92
C ILE A 137 -2.01 11.14 -2.56
N VAL A 138 -2.00 11.83 -3.70
CA VAL A 138 -0.77 12.20 -4.39
C VAL A 138 0.02 13.25 -3.59
N GLY A 139 -0.66 14.25 -3.02
CA GLY A 139 -0.02 15.25 -2.15
C GLY A 139 0.69 14.63 -0.95
N ASN A 140 0.09 13.59 -0.34
CA ASN A 140 0.72 12.81 0.73
C ASN A 140 1.99 12.12 0.24
N PHE A 141 1.96 11.45 -0.91
CA PHE A 141 3.13 10.80 -1.50
C PHE A 141 4.27 11.78 -1.73
N LEU A 142 4.00 12.92 -2.37
CA LEU A 142 4.99 13.97 -2.61
C LEU A 142 5.57 14.52 -1.30
N SER A 143 4.73 14.72 -0.28
CA SER A 143 5.17 15.14 1.05
C SER A 143 6.11 14.12 1.70
N LEU A 144 5.78 12.84 1.63
CA LEU A 144 6.63 11.78 2.18
C LEU A 144 8.00 11.73 1.48
N MET A 145 8.04 11.90 0.16
CA MET A 145 9.30 12.00 -0.59
C MET A 145 10.13 13.23 -0.16
N GLN A 146 9.52 14.41 -0.07
CA GLN A 146 10.19 15.64 0.33
C GLN A 146 10.79 15.56 1.74
N HIS A 147 10.08 14.91 2.66
CA HIS A 147 10.53 14.72 4.04
C HIS A 147 11.43 13.48 4.22
N ARG A 148 11.81 12.80 3.15
CA ARG A 148 12.62 11.57 3.18
C ARG A 148 12.03 10.48 4.05
N ARG A 149 10.71 10.39 4.06
CA ARG A 149 9.95 9.37 4.79
C ARG A 149 9.49 8.23 3.88
N PHE A 150 9.71 8.35 2.58
CA PHE A 150 9.49 7.31 1.59
C PHE A 150 10.76 7.05 0.81
N ASP A 151 11.08 5.77 0.66
CA ASP A 151 12.25 5.27 -0.07
C ASP A 151 11.85 4.01 -0.87
N TYR A 152 12.66 3.62 -1.84
CA TYR A 152 12.42 2.42 -2.66
C TYR A 152 13.73 1.69 -2.98
N ALA A 153 13.64 0.37 -3.17
CA ALA A 153 14.77 -0.44 -3.56
C ALA A 153 15.23 -0.07 -4.99
N PRO A 154 16.54 0.14 -5.22
CA PRO A 154 17.05 0.62 -6.51
C PRO A 154 16.97 -0.44 -7.63
N ASP A 155 16.75 -1.68 -7.28
CA ASP A 155 16.70 -2.84 -8.17
C ASP A 155 15.27 -3.27 -8.54
N LEU A 156 14.25 -2.45 -8.26
CA LEU A 156 12.88 -2.71 -8.67
C LEU A 156 12.74 -2.73 -10.20
N GLN A 157 12.23 -3.85 -10.73
CA GLN A 157 12.06 -4.00 -12.19
C GLN A 157 11.11 -2.96 -12.80
N ALA A 158 10.10 -2.55 -12.04
CA ALA A 158 9.13 -1.54 -12.47
C ALA A 158 9.60 -0.09 -12.24
N LEU A 159 10.82 0.13 -11.75
CA LEU A 159 11.33 1.47 -11.43
C LEU A 159 11.33 2.44 -12.62
N PRO A 160 11.78 2.06 -13.83
CA PRO A 160 11.73 2.97 -14.98
C PRO A 160 10.31 3.44 -15.32
N LEU A 161 9.33 2.53 -15.23
CA LEU A 161 7.94 2.85 -15.48
C LEU A 161 7.37 3.75 -14.38
N LEU A 162 7.75 3.53 -13.11
CA LEU A 162 7.35 4.39 -12.01
C LEU A 162 7.90 5.81 -12.17
N GLU A 163 9.15 5.95 -12.60
CA GLU A 163 9.78 7.25 -12.86
C GLU A 163 9.08 7.99 -14.00
N GLU A 164 8.65 7.29 -15.05
CA GLU A 164 7.84 7.86 -16.14
C GLU A 164 6.49 8.37 -15.63
N GLU A 165 5.77 7.58 -14.82
CA GLU A 165 4.50 7.98 -14.22
C GLU A 165 4.69 9.21 -13.30
N ILE A 166 5.70 9.20 -12.41
CA ILE A 166 6.01 10.34 -11.54
C ILE A 166 6.32 11.60 -12.36
N ALA A 167 7.07 11.48 -13.44
CA ALA A 167 7.40 12.60 -14.31
C ALA A 167 6.15 13.16 -15.01
N ALA A 168 5.22 12.30 -15.43
CA ALA A 168 3.94 12.72 -16.01
C ALA A 168 3.08 13.45 -14.99
N PHE A 169 3.01 13.00 -13.75
CA PHE A 169 2.32 13.69 -12.67
C PHE A 169 2.86 15.10 -12.40
N LYS A 170 4.19 15.28 -12.36
CA LYS A 170 4.82 16.58 -12.13
C LYS A 170 4.50 17.58 -13.25
N ARG A 171 4.37 17.14 -14.49
CA ARG A 171 4.01 18.02 -15.62
C ARG A 171 2.58 18.52 -15.53
N HIS A 172 1.67 17.74 -15.03
CA HIS A 172 0.27 18.13 -14.90
C HIS A 172 0.03 19.16 -13.79
N THR A 173 0.70 19.04 -12.67
CA THR A 173 0.62 20.01 -11.56
C THR A 173 1.18 21.39 -11.91
N SER A 174 2.06 21.51 -12.89
CA SER A 174 2.71 22.80 -13.24
C SER A 174 1.92 23.67 -14.22
N VAL A 175 0.95 23.14 -14.97
CA VAL A 175 0.33 23.85 -16.12
C VAL A 175 -0.98 24.55 -15.76
N SER A 176 -1.70 24.18 -14.73
CA SER A 176 -3.09 24.66 -14.59
C SER A 176 -3.39 25.54 -13.37
N GLY A 177 -2.46 25.74 -12.42
CA GLY A 177 -2.76 26.52 -11.19
C GLY A 177 -3.96 25.99 -10.38
N LYS A 178 -4.71 25.06 -10.94
CA LYS A 178 -5.71 24.21 -10.28
C LYS A 178 -5.12 22.80 -10.22
N ASN A 179 -4.95 22.28 -9.01
CA ASN A 179 -4.51 20.90 -8.76
C ASN A 179 -5.56 19.88 -9.24
N THR A 180 -5.73 19.75 -10.54
CA THR A 180 -6.46 18.62 -11.14
C THR A 180 -5.44 17.56 -11.44
N PHE A 181 -5.38 16.56 -10.56
CA PHE A 181 -4.54 15.36 -10.72
C PHE A 181 -5.27 14.34 -11.61
N ASP A 182 -5.64 14.75 -12.81
CA ASP A 182 -6.10 13.83 -13.83
C ASP A 182 -4.91 13.56 -14.75
N ALA A 183 -4.56 12.27 -14.91
CA ALA A 183 -3.63 11.86 -15.94
C ALA A 183 -4.16 12.35 -17.30
N GLU A 184 -3.29 12.88 -18.17
CA GLU A 184 -3.67 13.14 -19.57
C GLU A 184 -4.28 11.88 -20.18
N ALA A 185 -5.25 12.04 -21.07
CA ALA A 185 -5.88 10.91 -21.76
C ALA A 185 -4.77 10.02 -22.39
N GLY A 186 -4.56 8.82 -21.81
CA GLY A 186 -3.52 7.89 -22.20
C GLY A 186 -2.29 7.80 -21.29
N ALA A 187 -2.17 8.60 -20.26
CA ALA A 187 -1.15 8.42 -19.23
C ALA A 187 -1.63 7.42 -18.16
N HIS A 188 -0.81 6.42 -17.87
CA HIS A 188 -1.06 5.46 -16.82
C HIS A 188 -0.63 6.05 -15.47
N ASP A 189 -1.39 5.77 -14.42
CA ASP A 189 -1.06 6.14 -13.04
C ASP A 189 -1.26 4.97 -12.05
N ASP A 190 -1.34 3.77 -12.59
CA ASP A 190 -1.67 2.54 -11.86
C ASP A 190 -0.62 2.19 -10.81
N LEU A 191 0.68 2.35 -11.15
CA LEU A 191 1.80 2.08 -10.23
C LEU A 191 1.82 3.09 -9.09
N ILE A 192 1.63 4.38 -9.41
CA ILE A 192 1.57 5.44 -8.39
C ILE A 192 0.37 5.22 -7.48
N CYS A 193 -0.81 4.88 -8.02
CA CYS A 193 -1.99 4.60 -7.21
C CYS A 193 -1.76 3.42 -6.26
N ALA A 194 -1.18 2.32 -6.75
CA ALA A 194 -0.85 1.17 -5.92
C ALA A 194 0.11 1.51 -4.76
N ILE A 195 1.05 2.46 -4.96
CA ILE A 195 1.95 2.95 -3.93
C ILE A 195 1.23 3.93 -2.99
N CYS A 196 0.49 4.88 -3.53
CA CYS A 196 -0.09 5.98 -2.76
C CYS A 196 -1.20 5.52 -1.81
N ILE A 197 -2.00 4.51 -2.18
CA ILE A 197 -3.06 3.94 -1.35
C ILE A 197 -2.54 3.43 0.00
N PRO A 198 -1.54 2.55 0.09
CA PRO A 198 -1.01 2.10 1.38
C PRO A 198 -0.31 3.21 2.16
N LEU A 199 0.33 4.17 1.50
CA LEU A 199 0.98 5.29 2.17
C LEU A 199 -0.02 6.18 2.90
N ILE A 200 -1.12 6.58 2.26
CA ILE A 200 -2.14 7.41 2.92
C ILE A 200 -2.86 6.63 4.04
N VAL A 201 -3.10 5.34 3.88
CA VAL A 201 -3.64 4.49 4.94
C VAL A 201 -2.67 4.40 6.10
N GLY A 202 -1.39 4.26 5.85
CA GLY A 202 -0.31 4.28 6.84
C GLY A 202 -0.33 5.56 7.67
N GLU A 203 -0.40 6.72 7.02
CA GLU A 203 -0.48 8.02 7.70
C GLU A 203 -1.76 8.15 8.54
N LEU A 204 -2.91 7.84 7.99
CA LEU A 204 -4.19 7.99 8.69
C LEU A 204 -4.35 7.03 9.88
N ARG A 205 -3.75 5.85 9.81
CA ARG A 205 -3.95 4.79 10.84
C ARG A 205 -2.83 4.71 11.85
N TYR A 206 -1.61 4.96 11.46
CA TYR A 206 -0.42 4.65 12.26
C TYR A 206 0.43 5.86 12.59
N ASN A 207 0.26 7.00 11.89
CA ASN A 207 0.91 8.25 12.23
C ASN A 207 0.19 8.96 13.40
N LYS A 208 0.18 8.29 14.56
CA LYS A 208 -0.36 8.85 15.79
C LYS A 208 0.71 8.78 16.87
N PRO A 209 0.98 9.87 17.59
CA PRO A 209 1.89 9.82 18.72
C PRO A 209 1.39 8.78 19.73
N ARG A 210 2.20 7.75 20.00
CA ARG A 210 1.86 6.72 20.98
C ARG A 210 1.95 7.32 22.38
N ARG A 211 0.89 7.18 23.16
CA ARG A 211 0.87 7.62 24.56
C ARG A 211 1.72 6.75 25.48
N HIS A 212 2.10 5.53 25.05
CA HIS A 212 2.99 4.63 25.80
C HIS A 212 3.87 3.84 24.83
N PRO A 213 5.21 3.78 25.04
CA PRO A 213 6.09 2.95 24.25
C PRO A 213 5.87 1.46 24.63
N VAL A 214 5.51 0.65 23.64
CA VAL A 214 5.62 -0.81 23.79
C VAL A 214 7.07 -1.17 23.60
N VAL A 215 7.69 -1.75 24.62
CA VAL A 215 9.11 -2.16 24.59
C VAL A 215 9.19 -3.50 23.84
N VAL A 216 9.62 -3.48 22.58
CA VAL A 216 10.01 -4.66 21.80
C VAL A 216 11.53 -4.55 21.58
N PRO A 217 12.34 -5.58 21.82
CA PRO A 217 13.79 -5.52 21.62
C PRO A 217 14.16 -5.24 20.16
N LEU A 218 15.17 -4.39 19.97
CA LEU A 218 15.72 -4.14 18.63
C LEU A 218 16.39 -5.41 18.08
N PRO A 219 16.22 -5.70 16.79
CA PRO A 219 17.13 -6.62 16.11
C PRO A 219 18.55 -6.06 16.20
N ARG A 220 19.55 -6.92 16.44
CA ARG A 220 20.94 -6.51 16.57
C ARG A 220 21.41 -5.85 15.27
N PRO A 221 22.40 -4.92 15.32
CA PRO A 221 22.91 -4.23 14.13
C PRO A 221 23.32 -5.17 12.99
N GLU A 222 23.82 -6.36 13.31
CA GLU A 222 24.21 -7.42 12.38
C GLU A 222 23.00 -7.97 11.58
N GLN A 223 21.80 -7.94 12.16
CA GLN A 223 20.56 -8.36 11.50
C GLN A 223 20.00 -7.27 10.57
N LEU A 224 20.36 -6.00 10.82
CA LEU A 224 20.00 -4.88 9.95
C LEU A 224 20.92 -4.78 8.73
N LEU A 225 22.18 -5.22 8.86
CA LEU A 225 23.18 -5.26 7.78
C LEU A 225 23.07 -6.53 6.92
N ALA A 226 22.49 -7.60 7.44
CA ALA A 226 22.18 -8.82 6.68
C ALA A 226 21.00 -8.66 5.69
N GLY A 227 20.41 -7.49 5.61
CA GLY A 227 19.24 -7.16 4.82
C GLY A 227 19.44 -7.02 3.31
N HIS A 228 20.51 -7.53 2.74
CA HIS A 228 20.57 -7.92 1.33
C HIS A 228 20.11 -9.37 1.18
N ALA A 229 18.96 -9.69 1.79
CA ALA A 229 18.27 -10.92 1.44
C ALA A 229 17.93 -10.85 -0.07
N PRO A 230 18.12 -11.96 -0.82
CA PRO A 230 17.71 -12.02 -2.22
C PRO A 230 16.26 -11.58 -2.30
N GLN A 231 15.95 -10.73 -3.29
CA GLN A 231 14.59 -10.25 -3.49
C GLN A 231 13.61 -11.42 -3.46
N PRO A 232 12.55 -11.30 -2.66
CA PRO A 232 11.55 -12.34 -2.60
C PRO A 232 10.98 -12.52 -4.01
N LYS A 233 10.96 -13.77 -4.48
CA LYS A 233 10.23 -14.13 -5.70
C LYS A 233 8.75 -13.94 -5.38
N ILE A 234 8.23 -12.74 -5.68
CA ILE A 234 6.80 -12.48 -5.61
C ILE A 234 6.13 -13.52 -6.51
N PRO A 235 5.02 -14.14 -6.06
CA PRO A 235 4.23 -14.96 -6.96
C PRO A 235 3.90 -14.15 -8.21
N LYS A 236 4.36 -14.60 -9.37
CA LYS A 236 4.05 -13.92 -10.64
C LYS A 236 2.55 -14.01 -10.89
N PHE A 237 2.00 -12.92 -11.37
CA PHE A 237 0.64 -12.87 -11.89
C PHE A 237 0.45 -13.85 -13.05
#